data_919be32b22fa9d3b388f31304790f3e0
#
_entry.id   919be32b22fa9d3b388f31304790f3e0
#
_cell.length_a   1.000
_cell.length_b   1.000
_cell.length_c   1.000
_cell.angle_alpha   90.00
_cell.angle_beta   90.00
_cell.angle_gamma   90.00
#
_symmetry.space_group_name_H-M   'P 1'
#
loop_
_entity.id
_entity.type
_entity.pdbx_description
1 polymer ?
#
loop_
_entity_poly.entity_id
_entity_poly.type
_entity_poly.pdbx_seq_one_letter_code
_entity_poly.pdbx_strand_id
1 'polypeptide(L)'
;MQLKATSPLAEWLSYLEKSHFKPIDLGLDRIKSVAEKLDLLHPAPYVITVGGTNGKGTTCRLLETILLNHGLRVGVYSSPHLLHYNERVRIQNQDLPDEAHTASFAFIDENKTESLTYFEFSTLSALHLFKQAKLDVVILEVGLGGRLDATNIVDSHLAVITSIDIDHTDFLGDTREAIAFEKAGIFRENCPVVIGEPNVPQTMLDQAEKLHCQVSRRDVDWSFEQNAENWQWQNKKVRLENLPFCQIPFANAATALAAVQCLPFDISEHTLRKSLQEVELVGRFQAIKADRREKIADYLGVPVETLPIIIVDVGHNPHAAKYLSEKLTALKYSIEGKMIAVCGMLKDKDANGVFAHLTPIIDGWHCVTLGGYRGQSGDELADKLKSHFPHVQATSDNSVMDGVRTALKSAVKNDVVLVFGSFHTVAEFWSVVE
;
A
#
# COMPACT_ATOMS: atom_id res chain seq x y z
N MET A 1 30.61 12.30 -11.50
CA MET A 1 31.29 11.75 -10.29
C MET A 1 30.65 10.41 -10.03
N GLN A 2 31.40 9.33 -9.89
CA GLN A 2 30.83 8.01 -9.58
C GLN A 2 30.44 7.99 -8.11
N LEU A 3 29.18 7.65 -7.80
CA LEU A 3 28.68 7.54 -6.43
C LEU A 3 29.36 6.32 -5.75
N LYS A 4 29.52 6.40 -4.43
CA LYS A 4 30.14 5.37 -3.60
C LYS A 4 29.18 4.93 -2.49
N ALA A 5 29.49 3.83 -1.84
CA ALA A 5 28.75 3.36 -0.66
C ALA A 5 28.63 4.43 0.45
N THR A 6 29.58 5.36 0.52
CA THR A 6 29.59 6.47 1.48
C THR A 6 28.92 7.76 0.97
N SER A 7 28.41 7.78 -0.26
CA SER A 7 27.64 8.92 -0.79
C SER A 7 26.28 8.99 -0.10
N PRO A 8 25.73 10.20 0.14
CA PRO A 8 24.41 10.35 0.76
C PRO A 8 23.29 9.62 0.01
N LEU A 9 22.31 9.06 0.73
CA LEU A 9 21.17 8.38 0.14
C LEU A 9 20.42 9.25 -0.87
N ALA A 10 20.22 10.54 -0.55
CA ALA A 10 19.54 11.48 -1.44
C ALA A 10 20.24 11.65 -2.81
N GLU A 11 21.58 11.60 -2.85
CA GLU A 11 22.32 11.66 -4.11
C GLU A 11 22.11 10.38 -4.92
N TRP A 12 22.11 9.23 -4.27
CA TRP A 12 21.80 7.95 -4.90
C TRP A 12 20.38 7.94 -5.49
N LEU A 13 19.38 8.38 -4.73
CA LEU A 13 17.99 8.43 -5.21
C LEU A 13 17.86 9.35 -6.43
N SER A 14 18.49 10.53 -6.41
CA SER A 14 18.52 11.43 -7.57
C SER A 14 19.25 10.81 -8.80
N TYR A 15 20.28 10.02 -8.56
CA TYR A 15 20.95 9.25 -9.63
C TYR A 15 20.02 8.18 -10.21
N LEU A 16 19.36 7.39 -9.35
CA LEU A 16 18.48 6.31 -9.77
C LEU A 16 17.29 6.81 -10.62
N GLU A 17 16.72 7.97 -10.29
CA GLU A 17 15.65 8.60 -11.08
C GLU A 17 16.07 8.92 -12.53
N LYS A 18 17.36 9.09 -12.77
CA LYS A 18 17.93 9.46 -14.08
C LYS A 18 18.70 8.32 -14.73
N SER A 19 18.78 7.17 -14.08
CA SER A 19 19.65 6.05 -14.52
C SER A 19 19.11 5.31 -15.75
N HIS A 20 17.85 5.52 -16.09
CA HIS A 20 17.21 4.96 -17.28
C HIS A 20 16.42 6.02 -18.04
N PHE A 21 16.33 5.86 -19.37
CA PHE A 21 15.66 6.85 -20.25
C PHE A 21 14.12 6.89 -20.10
N LYS A 22 13.51 5.84 -19.54
CA LYS A 22 12.09 5.77 -19.22
C LYS A 22 11.89 5.58 -17.71
N PRO A 23 10.97 6.32 -17.09
CA PRO A 23 10.61 6.11 -15.67
C PRO A 23 9.99 4.73 -15.40
N ILE A 24 9.19 4.24 -16.35
CA ILE A 24 8.57 2.92 -16.35
C ILE A 24 8.89 2.26 -17.69
N ASP A 25 9.57 1.13 -17.65
CA ASP A 25 9.91 0.33 -18.81
C ASP A 25 9.67 -1.14 -18.46
N LEU A 26 8.47 -1.63 -18.81
CA LEU A 26 8.02 -2.97 -18.46
C LEU A 26 8.78 -4.02 -19.26
N GLY A 27 9.29 -5.02 -18.56
CA GLY A 27 10.04 -6.15 -19.12
C GLY A 27 10.94 -6.75 -18.06
N LEU A 28 11.25 -8.03 -18.17
CA LEU A 28 12.01 -8.74 -17.15
C LEU A 28 13.46 -9.03 -17.57
N ASP A 29 13.79 -8.96 -18.86
CA ASP A 29 15.09 -9.44 -19.39
C ASP A 29 16.27 -8.70 -18.80
N ARG A 30 16.19 -7.36 -18.73
CA ARG A 30 17.28 -6.52 -18.16
C ARG A 30 17.56 -6.84 -16.71
N ILE A 31 16.52 -6.74 -15.88
CA ILE A 31 16.67 -6.96 -14.43
C ILE A 31 17.03 -8.41 -14.12
N LYS A 32 16.47 -9.38 -14.86
CA LYS A 32 16.78 -10.79 -14.68
C LYS A 32 18.22 -11.12 -15.00
N SER A 33 18.75 -10.59 -16.10
CA SER A 33 20.15 -10.74 -16.47
C SER A 33 21.11 -10.26 -15.36
N VAL A 34 20.81 -9.10 -14.76
CA VAL A 34 21.62 -8.59 -13.64
C VAL A 34 21.43 -9.45 -12.38
N ALA A 35 20.19 -9.85 -12.06
CA ALA A 35 19.90 -10.68 -10.90
C ALA A 35 20.57 -12.06 -10.97
N GLU A 36 20.59 -12.70 -12.13
CA GLU A 36 21.27 -13.98 -12.36
C GLU A 36 22.78 -13.84 -12.15
N LYS A 37 23.40 -12.81 -12.73
CA LYS A 37 24.84 -12.54 -12.56
C LYS A 37 25.21 -12.32 -11.09
N LEU A 38 24.35 -11.68 -10.31
CA LEU A 38 24.60 -11.36 -8.91
C LEU A 38 24.05 -12.41 -7.94
N ASP A 39 23.46 -13.49 -8.46
CA ASP A 39 22.86 -14.58 -7.67
C ASP A 39 21.78 -14.08 -6.69
N LEU A 40 20.83 -13.26 -7.18
CA LEU A 40 19.80 -12.61 -6.38
C LEU A 40 18.39 -13.23 -6.53
N LEU A 41 18.23 -14.24 -7.39
CA LEU A 41 16.90 -14.84 -7.65
C LEU A 41 16.34 -15.68 -6.49
N HIS A 42 17.17 -15.99 -5.49
CA HIS A 42 16.78 -16.78 -4.32
C HIS A 42 17.07 -16.00 -3.03
N PRO A 43 16.26 -14.95 -2.69
CA PRO A 43 16.54 -14.07 -1.55
C PRO A 43 16.29 -14.73 -0.19
N ALA A 44 15.43 -15.78 -0.15
CA ALA A 44 15.12 -16.58 1.04
C ALA A 44 14.58 -17.96 0.65
N PRO A 45 14.54 -18.93 1.59
CA PRO A 45 13.96 -20.26 1.36
C PRO A 45 12.47 -20.24 1.01
N TYR A 46 11.71 -19.27 1.50
CA TYR A 46 10.30 -19.11 1.19
C TYR A 46 10.00 -17.68 0.73
N VAL A 47 9.30 -17.56 -0.38
CA VAL A 47 8.93 -16.25 -0.97
C VAL A 47 7.42 -16.18 -1.16
N ILE A 48 6.82 -15.10 -0.67
CA ILE A 48 5.41 -14.76 -0.86
C ILE A 48 5.36 -13.53 -1.76
N THR A 49 4.65 -13.60 -2.88
CA THR A 49 4.44 -12.45 -3.76
C THR A 49 2.99 -11.97 -3.64
N VAL A 50 2.80 -10.69 -3.34
CA VAL A 50 1.48 -10.09 -3.13
C VAL A 50 1.19 -9.07 -4.23
N GLY A 51 0.22 -9.39 -5.08
CA GLY A 51 -0.32 -8.52 -6.11
C GLY A 51 -1.76 -8.08 -5.80
N GLY A 52 -2.28 -7.18 -6.61
CA GLY A 52 -3.64 -6.66 -6.48
C GLY A 52 -3.73 -5.19 -6.86
N THR A 53 -4.93 -4.66 -6.99
CA THR A 53 -5.13 -3.23 -7.22
C THR A 53 -4.96 -2.48 -5.90
N ASN A 54 -5.74 -2.80 -4.89
CA ASN A 54 -5.68 -2.21 -3.56
C ASN A 54 -5.40 -3.30 -2.51
N GLY A 55 -4.93 -2.89 -1.31
CA GLY A 55 -4.77 -3.78 -0.18
C GLY A 55 -3.47 -4.57 -0.12
N LYS A 56 -2.56 -4.45 -1.10
CA LYS A 56 -1.27 -5.14 -1.11
C LYS A 56 -0.47 -4.88 0.16
N GLY A 57 -0.16 -3.61 0.44
CA GLY A 57 0.66 -3.21 1.59
C GLY A 57 0.07 -3.64 2.93
N THR A 58 -1.26 -3.52 3.11
CA THR A 58 -1.93 -3.97 4.35
C THR A 58 -1.90 -5.48 4.52
N THR A 59 -2.03 -6.24 3.43
CA THR A 59 -1.92 -7.71 3.44
C THR A 59 -0.47 -8.13 3.73
N CYS A 60 0.52 -7.50 3.08
CA CYS A 60 1.94 -7.71 3.38
C CYS A 60 2.24 -7.44 4.86
N ARG A 61 1.70 -6.34 5.40
CA ARG A 61 1.94 -5.94 6.80
C ARG A 61 1.39 -6.95 7.79
N LEU A 62 0.19 -7.48 7.57
CA LEU A 62 -0.35 -8.51 8.45
C LEU A 62 0.41 -9.83 8.32
N LEU A 63 0.78 -10.25 7.12
CA LEU A 63 1.63 -11.43 6.91
C LEU A 63 2.97 -11.28 7.62
N GLU A 64 3.64 -10.14 7.49
CA GLU A 64 4.87 -9.81 8.20
C GLU A 64 4.68 -9.96 9.72
N THR A 65 3.63 -9.34 10.28
CA THR A 65 3.34 -9.38 11.71
C THR A 65 3.09 -10.81 12.22
N ILE A 66 2.33 -11.62 11.47
CA ILE A 66 2.06 -13.01 11.82
C ILE A 66 3.35 -13.85 11.82
N LEU A 67 4.14 -13.74 10.77
CA LEU A 67 5.38 -14.53 10.62
C LEU A 67 6.43 -14.16 11.67
N LEU A 68 6.56 -12.87 11.99
CA LEU A 68 7.42 -12.38 13.08
C LEU A 68 6.96 -12.88 14.44
N ASN A 69 5.65 -12.82 14.73
CA ASN A 69 5.08 -13.34 15.98
C ASN A 69 5.19 -14.86 16.08
N HIS A 70 5.29 -15.56 14.96
CA HIS A 70 5.59 -16.98 14.93
C HIS A 70 7.09 -17.28 15.19
N GLY A 71 7.96 -16.27 15.14
CA GLY A 71 9.39 -16.39 15.43
C GLY A 71 10.28 -16.58 14.20
N LEU A 72 9.78 -16.32 12.98
CA LEU A 72 10.56 -16.38 11.76
C LEU A 72 11.33 -15.08 11.51
N ARG A 73 12.42 -15.17 10.76
CA ARG A 73 13.16 -14.01 10.23
C ARG A 73 12.52 -13.59 8.91
N VAL A 74 11.98 -12.39 8.88
CA VAL A 74 11.14 -11.91 7.77
C VAL A 74 11.70 -10.64 7.16
N GLY A 75 11.76 -10.59 5.83
CA GLY A 75 12.00 -9.40 5.04
C GLY A 75 10.78 -9.03 4.20
N VAL A 76 10.54 -7.73 4.03
CA VAL A 76 9.45 -7.21 3.21
C VAL A 76 9.97 -6.13 2.27
N TYR A 77 9.70 -6.29 0.98
CA TYR A 77 9.84 -5.23 -0.01
C TYR A 77 8.46 -4.69 -0.37
N SER A 78 8.25 -3.40 -0.18
CA SER A 78 6.98 -2.72 -0.41
C SER A 78 7.15 -1.39 -1.15
N SER A 79 6.12 -0.95 -1.87
CA SER A 79 6.11 0.31 -2.61
C SER A 79 4.70 0.86 -2.79
N PRO A 80 4.57 2.20 -2.92
CA PRO A 80 5.61 3.22 -2.69
C PRO A 80 5.88 3.41 -1.20
N HIS A 81 6.95 4.13 -0.86
CA HIS A 81 7.17 4.64 0.50
C HIS A 81 6.29 5.87 0.77
N LEU A 82 6.07 6.17 2.04
CA LEU A 82 5.31 7.35 2.45
C LEU A 82 6.25 8.56 2.64
N LEU A 83 7.24 8.46 3.48
CA LEU A 83 8.17 9.55 3.82
C LEU A 83 9.59 9.26 3.36
N HIS A 84 10.13 8.11 3.74
CA HIS A 84 11.52 7.77 3.53
C HIS A 84 11.68 6.55 2.64
N TYR A 85 12.66 6.59 1.75
CA TYR A 85 13.00 5.44 0.89
C TYR A 85 13.17 4.15 1.68
N ASN A 86 13.72 4.25 2.89
CA ASN A 86 14.02 3.15 3.81
C ASN A 86 12.81 2.26 4.09
N GLU A 87 11.60 2.82 4.11
CA GLU A 87 10.33 2.10 4.29
C GLU A 87 10.12 0.98 3.26
N ARG A 88 10.79 1.07 2.09
CA ARG A 88 10.65 0.07 1.02
C ARG A 88 11.25 -1.28 1.37
N VAL A 89 12.25 -1.32 2.26
CA VAL A 89 12.94 -2.56 2.65
C VAL A 89 12.95 -2.67 4.15
N ARG A 90 12.11 -3.54 4.68
CA ARG A 90 12.08 -3.86 6.11
C ARG A 90 12.66 -5.24 6.36
N ILE A 91 13.46 -5.35 7.41
CA ILE A 91 13.97 -6.61 7.95
C ILE A 91 13.62 -6.68 9.43
N GLN A 92 12.92 -7.72 9.85
CA GLN A 92 12.47 -7.88 11.23
C GLN A 92 11.66 -6.67 11.74
N ASN A 93 10.76 -6.17 10.88
CA ASN A 93 9.90 -5.00 11.14
C ASN A 93 10.67 -3.69 11.36
N GLN A 94 11.88 -3.58 10.88
CA GLN A 94 12.69 -2.37 10.99
C GLN A 94 13.11 -1.90 9.60
N ASP A 95 12.98 -0.61 9.35
CA ASP A 95 13.54 0.05 8.19
C ASP A 95 15.07 0.02 8.30
N LEU A 96 15.75 -0.22 7.19
CA LEU A 96 17.19 -0.25 7.19
C LEU A 96 17.78 1.16 7.16
N PRO A 97 18.96 1.39 7.77
CA PRO A 97 19.63 2.68 7.75
C PRO A 97 20.14 3.04 6.35
N ASP A 98 20.36 4.32 6.09
CA ASP A 98 20.83 4.86 4.81
C ASP A 98 22.09 4.14 4.30
N GLU A 99 23.03 3.84 5.19
CA GLU A 99 24.30 3.18 4.87
C GLU A 99 24.11 1.77 4.29
N ALA A 100 23.07 1.05 4.74
CA ALA A 100 22.76 -0.28 4.19
C ALA A 100 22.27 -0.16 2.74
N HIS A 101 21.40 0.83 2.47
CA HIS A 101 20.90 1.11 1.13
C HIS A 101 22.04 1.58 0.19
N THR A 102 22.83 2.55 0.61
CA THR A 102 23.90 3.12 -0.23
C THR A 102 24.99 2.10 -0.52
N ALA A 103 25.33 1.23 0.43
CA ALA A 103 26.24 0.10 0.20
C ALA A 103 25.67 -0.90 -0.83
N SER A 104 24.39 -1.23 -0.73
CA SER A 104 23.72 -2.10 -1.69
C SER A 104 23.63 -1.45 -3.07
N PHE A 105 23.33 -0.16 -3.16
CA PHE A 105 23.31 0.57 -4.42
C PHE A 105 24.67 0.59 -5.10
N ALA A 106 25.74 0.85 -4.35
CA ALA A 106 27.10 0.82 -4.89
C ALA A 106 27.44 -0.57 -5.44
N PHE A 107 27.11 -1.64 -4.71
CA PHE A 107 27.32 -3.01 -5.17
C PHE A 107 26.57 -3.30 -6.48
N ILE A 108 25.29 -2.92 -6.60
CA ILE A 108 24.50 -3.12 -7.82
C ILE A 108 25.08 -2.29 -8.97
N ASP A 109 25.39 -1.02 -8.73
CA ASP A 109 25.90 -0.11 -9.77
C ASP A 109 27.23 -0.55 -10.35
N GLU A 110 28.13 -1.03 -9.52
CA GLU A 110 29.45 -1.54 -9.93
C GLU A 110 29.38 -2.85 -10.73
N ASN A 111 28.30 -3.63 -10.55
CA ASN A 111 28.20 -4.97 -11.13
C ASN A 111 27.10 -5.12 -12.18
N LYS A 112 26.21 -4.14 -12.34
CA LYS A 112 25.15 -4.19 -13.35
C LYS A 112 25.75 -4.16 -14.77
N THR A 113 25.09 -4.87 -15.66
CA THR A 113 25.44 -4.92 -17.09
C THR A 113 24.46 -4.16 -17.97
N GLU A 114 23.31 -3.77 -17.40
CA GLU A 114 22.21 -3.13 -18.10
C GLU A 114 21.85 -1.81 -17.41
N SER A 115 21.20 -0.91 -18.17
CA SER A 115 20.54 0.23 -17.56
C SER A 115 19.24 -0.23 -16.88
N LEU A 116 18.98 0.29 -15.69
CA LEU A 116 17.86 -0.12 -14.84
C LEU A 116 16.97 1.07 -14.51
N THR A 117 15.66 0.89 -14.56
CA THR A 117 14.71 1.87 -14.00
C THR A 117 14.91 2.01 -12.50
N TYR A 118 14.40 3.08 -11.93
CA TYR A 118 14.39 3.29 -10.47
C TYR A 118 13.85 2.06 -9.72
N PHE A 119 12.73 1.50 -10.20
CA PHE A 119 12.07 0.38 -9.54
C PHE A 119 12.86 -0.93 -9.69
N GLU A 120 13.40 -1.21 -10.87
CA GLU A 120 14.27 -2.37 -11.10
C GLU A 120 15.52 -2.32 -10.21
N PHE A 121 16.16 -1.16 -10.12
CA PHE A 121 17.33 -0.96 -9.29
C PHE A 121 17.00 -1.16 -7.80
N SER A 122 15.89 -0.55 -7.33
CA SER A 122 15.40 -0.70 -5.96
C SER A 122 15.07 -2.16 -5.62
N THR A 123 14.46 -2.89 -6.56
CA THR A 123 14.14 -4.31 -6.40
C THR A 123 15.40 -5.16 -6.24
N LEU A 124 16.41 -4.98 -7.11
CA LEU A 124 17.68 -5.71 -6.98
C LEU A 124 18.38 -5.40 -5.65
N SER A 125 18.37 -4.14 -5.23
CA SER A 125 18.93 -3.74 -3.94
C SER A 125 18.22 -4.42 -2.78
N ALA A 126 16.87 -4.49 -2.81
CA ALA A 126 16.10 -5.20 -1.80
C ALA A 126 16.47 -6.70 -1.74
N LEU A 127 16.53 -7.36 -2.89
CA LEU A 127 16.90 -8.77 -2.97
C LEU A 127 18.33 -9.03 -2.44
N HIS A 128 19.27 -8.13 -2.73
CA HIS A 128 20.65 -8.20 -2.22
C HIS A 128 20.68 -8.09 -0.69
N LEU A 129 19.96 -7.13 -0.11
CA LEU A 129 19.86 -6.93 1.34
C LEU A 129 19.21 -8.14 2.03
N PHE A 130 18.16 -8.70 1.46
CA PHE A 130 17.48 -9.89 2.00
C PHE A 130 18.40 -11.11 1.99
N LYS A 131 19.15 -11.32 0.91
CA LYS A 131 20.09 -12.43 0.82
C LYS A 131 21.17 -12.33 1.88
N GLN A 132 21.71 -11.14 2.12
CA GLN A 132 22.71 -10.91 3.19
C GLN A 132 22.13 -11.17 4.59
N ALA A 133 20.87 -10.87 4.82
CA ALA A 133 20.21 -11.03 6.13
C ALA A 133 19.88 -12.48 6.49
N LYS A 134 19.98 -13.44 5.57
CA LYS A 134 19.70 -14.88 5.78
C LYS A 134 18.31 -15.10 6.40
N LEU A 135 17.30 -14.57 5.75
CA LEU A 135 15.90 -14.62 6.17
C LEU A 135 15.30 -16.02 5.95
N ASP A 136 14.22 -16.33 6.70
CA ASP A 136 13.42 -17.53 6.50
C ASP A 136 12.33 -17.30 5.45
N VAL A 137 11.73 -16.10 5.45
CA VAL A 137 10.66 -15.70 4.53
C VAL A 137 10.92 -14.29 4.00
N VAL A 138 10.66 -14.11 2.70
CA VAL A 138 10.59 -12.79 2.07
C VAL A 138 9.20 -12.56 1.50
N ILE A 139 8.63 -11.39 1.74
CA ILE A 139 7.37 -10.93 1.17
C ILE A 139 7.68 -9.84 0.14
N LEU A 140 7.27 -10.05 -1.10
CA LEU A 140 7.45 -9.11 -2.21
C LEU A 140 6.10 -8.50 -2.59
N GLU A 141 5.95 -7.20 -2.38
CA GLU A 141 4.81 -6.45 -2.88
C GLU A 141 5.05 -6.06 -4.34
N VAL A 142 4.13 -6.43 -5.22
CA VAL A 142 4.14 -6.03 -6.64
C VAL A 142 3.94 -4.52 -6.76
N GLY A 143 4.80 -3.85 -7.50
CA GLY A 143 4.69 -2.41 -7.76
C GLY A 143 3.57 -2.08 -8.75
N LEU A 144 3.60 -2.71 -9.93
CA LEU A 144 2.65 -2.44 -11.02
C LEU A 144 2.31 -3.73 -11.78
N GLY A 145 1.01 -4.02 -11.91
CA GLY A 145 0.55 -5.18 -12.67
C GLY A 145 0.86 -6.50 -11.98
N GLY A 146 1.89 -7.18 -12.43
CA GLY A 146 2.41 -8.45 -11.93
C GLY A 146 3.34 -9.13 -12.92
N ARG A 147 2.85 -9.51 -14.09
CA ARG A 147 3.57 -10.30 -15.10
C ARG A 147 4.93 -9.71 -15.48
N LEU A 148 5.00 -8.41 -15.69
CA LEU A 148 6.22 -7.68 -16.08
C LEU A 148 6.78 -6.79 -14.97
N ASP A 149 6.31 -6.98 -13.74
CA ASP A 149 6.83 -6.26 -12.59
C ASP A 149 8.21 -6.79 -12.18
N ALA A 150 9.10 -5.88 -11.77
CA ALA A 150 10.47 -6.25 -11.42
C ALA A 150 10.55 -7.32 -10.31
N THR A 151 9.61 -7.35 -9.37
CA THR A 151 9.57 -8.38 -8.32
C THR A 151 9.32 -9.78 -8.88
N ASN A 152 8.74 -9.88 -10.08
CA ASN A 152 8.36 -11.15 -10.70
C ASN A 152 9.53 -11.93 -11.33
N ILE A 153 10.75 -11.41 -11.25
CA ILE A 153 11.96 -12.20 -11.59
C ILE A 153 12.21 -13.31 -10.57
N VAL A 154 11.68 -13.20 -9.37
CA VAL A 154 11.78 -14.20 -8.30
C VAL A 154 10.58 -15.12 -8.35
N ASP A 155 10.83 -16.44 -8.32
CA ASP A 155 9.75 -17.41 -8.25
C ASP A 155 9.15 -17.47 -6.85
N SER A 156 7.84 -17.22 -6.76
CA SER A 156 7.10 -17.25 -5.51
C SER A 156 6.69 -18.67 -5.14
N HIS A 157 6.71 -19.00 -3.84
CA HIS A 157 6.17 -20.23 -3.28
C HIS A 157 4.68 -20.09 -2.95
N LEU A 158 4.21 -18.87 -2.77
CA LEU A 158 2.80 -18.52 -2.59
C LEU A 158 2.53 -17.19 -3.30
N ALA A 159 1.52 -17.15 -4.16
CA ALA A 159 1.02 -15.92 -4.75
C ALA A 159 -0.30 -15.49 -4.09
N VAL A 160 -0.42 -14.20 -3.80
CA VAL A 160 -1.63 -13.61 -3.19
C VAL A 160 -2.12 -12.48 -4.08
N ILE A 161 -3.39 -12.52 -4.46
CA ILE A 161 -4.09 -11.43 -5.15
C ILE A 161 -5.12 -10.83 -4.19
N THR A 162 -4.98 -9.57 -3.85
CA THR A 162 -5.83 -8.90 -2.86
C THR A 162 -7.16 -8.45 -3.43
N SER A 163 -7.14 -7.69 -4.52
CA SER A 163 -8.32 -7.20 -5.23
C SER A 163 -8.01 -6.92 -6.70
N ILE A 164 -9.05 -6.86 -7.53
CA ILE A 164 -8.93 -6.56 -8.95
C ILE A 164 -9.93 -5.45 -9.28
N ASP A 165 -9.41 -4.29 -9.64
CA ASP A 165 -10.21 -3.16 -10.10
C ASP A 165 -9.44 -2.36 -11.15
N ILE A 166 -10.12 -1.42 -11.80
CA ILE A 166 -9.55 -0.60 -12.85
C ILE A 166 -8.64 0.47 -12.22
N ASP A 167 -7.37 0.37 -12.51
CA ASP A 167 -6.32 1.36 -12.19
C ASP A 167 -5.13 1.17 -13.14
N HIS A 168 -4.33 2.20 -13.32
CA HIS A 168 -3.15 2.20 -14.21
C HIS A 168 -3.46 1.76 -15.64
N THR A 169 -4.56 2.24 -16.21
CA THR A 169 -5.09 1.82 -17.52
C THR A 169 -4.11 2.00 -18.66
N ASP A 170 -3.22 2.97 -18.60
CA ASP A 170 -2.16 3.21 -19.60
C ASP A 170 -1.17 2.03 -19.73
N PHE A 171 -1.06 1.19 -18.70
CA PHE A 171 -0.11 0.07 -18.64
C PHE A 171 -0.78 -1.30 -18.60
N LEU A 172 -1.95 -1.41 -17.95
CA LEU A 172 -2.58 -2.69 -17.65
C LEU A 172 -3.82 -2.98 -18.49
N GLY A 173 -4.27 -1.98 -19.27
CA GLY A 173 -5.54 -2.03 -20.00
C GLY A 173 -6.71 -1.49 -19.18
N ASP A 174 -7.84 -1.34 -19.84
CA ASP A 174 -9.03 -0.64 -19.37
C ASP A 174 -10.16 -1.58 -18.92
N THR A 175 -9.89 -2.90 -18.87
CA THR A 175 -10.83 -3.93 -18.43
C THR A 175 -10.29 -4.72 -17.25
N ARG A 176 -11.19 -5.22 -16.41
CA ARG A 176 -10.81 -6.09 -15.28
C ARG A 176 -10.14 -7.38 -15.75
N GLU A 177 -10.52 -7.89 -16.92
CA GLU A 177 -9.95 -9.09 -17.55
C GLU A 177 -8.48 -8.87 -17.94
N ALA A 178 -8.16 -7.73 -18.56
CA ALA A 178 -6.78 -7.37 -18.91
C ALA A 178 -5.91 -7.19 -17.65
N ILE A 179 -6.43 -6.47 -16.67
CA ILE A 179 -5.76 -6.27 -15.39
C ILE A 179 -5.54 -7.60 -14.63
N ALA A 180 -6.53 -8.48 -14.65
CA ALA A 180 -6.43 -9.80 -14.04
C ALA A 180 -5.38 -10.68 -14.72
N PHE A 181 -5.28 -10.62 -16.06
CA PHE A 181 -4.23 -11.29 -16.80
C PHE A 181 -2.83 -10.85 -16.37
N GLU A 182 -2.59 -9.54 -16.29
CA GLU A 182 -1.30 -9.01 -15.83
C GLU A 182 -0.98 -9.44 -14.39
N LYS A 183 -1.97 -9.40 -13.48
CA LYS A 183 -1.77 -9.81 -12.10
C LYS A 183 -1.53 -11.30 -11.93
N ALA A 184 -2.21 -12.15 -12.73
CA ALA A 184 -2.02 -13.60 -12.72
C ALA A 184 -0.62 -14.03 -13.20
N GLY A 185 0.15 -13.13 -13.80
CA GLY A 185 1.54 -13.38 -14.19
C GLY A 185 2.50 -13.67 -13.03
N ILE A 186 2.09 -13.45 -11.77
CA ILE A 186 2.88 -13.83 -10.59
C ILE A 186 2.67 -15.30 -10.17
N PHE A 187 1.74 -16.01 -10.77
CA PHE A 187 1.49 -17.42 -10.48
C PHE A 187 2.64 -18.31 -10.95
N ARG A 188 2.86 -19.40 -10.25
CA ARG A 188 3.86 -20.42 -10.61
C ARG A 188 3.22 -21.80 -10.68
N GLU A 189 3.78 -22.66 -11.51
CA GLU A 189 3.28 -24.00 -11.74
C GLU A 189 3.22 -24.81 -10.42
N ASN A 190 2.08 -25.44 -10.17
CA ASN A 190 1.76 -26.25 -8.98
C ASN A 190 1.83 -25.51 -7.64
N CYS A 191 1.97 -24.17 -7.64
CA CYS A 191 2.05 -23.39 -6.41
C CYS A 191 0.67 -22.96 -5.89
N PRO A 192 0.53 -22.75 -4.58
CA PRO A 192 -0.69 -22.19 -4.00
C PRO A 192 -0.91 -20.74 -4.43
N VAL A 193 -2.17 -20.41 -4.67
CA VAL A 193 -2.63 -19.06 -5.03
C VAL A 193 -3.83 -18.72 -4.16
N VAL A 194 -3.75 -17.60 -3.47
CA VAL A 194 -4.87 -17.04 -2.67
C VAL A 194 -5.45 -15.83 -3.38
N ILE A 195 -6.76 -15.81 -3.56
CA ILE A 195 -7.48 -14.71 -4.24
C ILE A 195 -8.52 -14.12 -3.29
N GLY A 196 -8.28 -12.86 -2.88
CA GLY A 196 -9.16 -12.07 -2.03
C GLY A 196 -10.26 -11.32 -2.78
N GLU A 197 -10.21 -11.29 -4.11
CA GLU A 197 -11.25 -10.74 -4.98
C GLU A 197 -12.46 -11.69 -5.04
N PRO A 198 -13.69 -11.24 -4.67
CA PRO A 198 -14.85 -12.11 -4.73
C PRO A 198 -15.32 -12.39 -6.15
N ASN A 199 -15.20 -11.41 -7.06
CA ASN A 199 -15.63 -11.50 -8.46
C ASN A 199 -14.40 -11.67 -9.37
N VAL A 200 -13.79 -12.85 -9.33
CA VAL A 200 -12.55 -13.14 -10.05
C VAL A 200 -12.80 -13.18 -11.55
N PRO A 201 -12.13 -12.36 -12.37
CA PRO A 201 -12.19 -12.47 -13.83
C PRO A 201 -11.72 -13.85 -14.32
N GLN A 202 -12.40 -14.38 -15.35
CA GLN A 202 -12.12 -15.72 -15.87
C GLN A 202 -10.67 -15.87 -16.36
N THR A 203 -10.10 -14.83 -16.95
CA THR A 203 -8.70 -14.83 -17.41
C THR A 203 -7.70 -15.20 -16.32
N MET A 204 -7.95 -14.82 -15.06
CA MET A 204 -7.11 -15.20 -13.92
C MET A 204 -7.28 -16.68 -13.57
N LEU A 205 -8.51 -17.18 -13.59
CA LEU A 205 -8.80 -18.58 -13.32
C LEU A 205 -8.22 -19.50 -14.40
N ASP A 206 -8.32 -19.11 -15.68
CA ASP A 206 -7.73 -19.84 -16.80
C ASP A 206 -6.19 -19.93 -16.66
N GLN A 207 -5.54 -18.85 -16.22
CA GLN A 207 -4.11 -18.87 -15.97
C GLN A 207 -3.73 -19.77 -14.79
N ALA A 208 -4.52 -19.76 -13.72
CA ALA A 208 -4.31 -20.66 -12.59
C ALA A 208 -4.49 -22.13 -12.94
N GLU A 209 -5.52 -22.44 -13.75
CA GLU A 209 -5.76 -23.79 -14.27
C GLU A 209 -4.61 -24.27 -15.18
N LYS A 210 -4.18 -23.41 -16.12
CA LYS A 210 -3.04 -23.69 -17.01
C LYS A 210 -1.77 -24.03 -16.26
N LEU A 211 -1.53 -23.39 -15.12
CA LEU A 211 -0.36 -23.60 -14.25
C LEU A 211 -0.61 -24.64 -13.15
N HIS A 212 -1.75 -25.33 -13.17
CA HIS A 212 -2.14 -26.32 -12.15
C HIS A 212 -2.01 -25.78 -10.72
N CYS A 213 -2.34 -24.50 -10.52
CA CYS A 213 -2.26 -23.85 -9.21
C CYS A 213 -3.28 -24.43 -8.22
N GLN A 214 -2.88 -24.46 -6.94
CA GLN A 214 -3.80 -24.78 -5.85
C GLN A 214 -4.51 -23.49 -5.42
N VAL A 215 -5.69 -23.23 -6.03
CA VAL A 215 -6.41 -21.97 -5.84
C VAL A 215 -7.27 -22.00 -4.58
N SER A 216 -7.18 -20.93 -3.77
CA SER A 216 -7.98 -20.68 -2.58
C SER A 216 -8.67 -19.31 -2.73
N ARG A 217 -9.98 -19.34 -3.06
CA ARG A 217 -10.78 -18.15 -3.42
C ARG A 217 -11.71 -17.72 -2.30
N ARG A 218 -11.82 -16.42 -2.12
CA ARG A 218 -12.83 -15.79 -1.26
C ARG A 218 -14.25 -16.16 -1.72
N ASP A 219 -15.12 -16.39 -0.75
CA ASP A 219 -16.55 -16.74 -0.91
C ASP A 219 -16.80 -18.06 -1.66
N VAL A 220 -15.75 -18.85 -1.94
CA VAL A 220 -15.81 -20.19 -2.52
C VAL A 220 -15.10 -21.21 -1.62
N ASP A 221 -13.84 -20.96 -1.28
CA ASP A 221 -13.01 -21.86 -0.49
C ASP A 221 -12.86 -21.38 0.95
N TRP A 222 -12.97 -20.06 1.17
CA TRP A 222 -12.96 -19.40 2.47
C TRP A 222 -13.86 -18.17 2.47
N SER A 223 -14.31 -17.77 3.66
CA SER A 223 -15.15 -16.59 3.85
C SER A 223 -14.88 -15.93 5.20
N PHE A 224 -15.36 -14.71 5.34
CA PHE A 224 -15.38 -14.01 6.62
C PHE A 224 -16.68 -13.25 6.79
N GLU A 225 -17.07 -13.05 8.05
CA GLU A 225 -18.25 -12.29 8.43
C GLU A 225 -17.89 -11.38 9.60
N GLN A 226 -18.50 -10.20 9.62
CA GLN A 226 -18.34 -9.19 10.67
C GLN A 226 -19.66 -8.91 11.35
N ASN A 227 -19.64 -8.78 12.68
CA ASN A 227 -20.74 -8.26 13.48
C ASN A 227 -20.29 -6.99 14.25
N ALA A 228 -21.11 -6.51 15.17
CA ALA A 228 -20.82 -5.28 15.92
C ALA A 228 -19.66 -5.41 16.93
N GLU A 229 -19.35 -6.63 17.40
CA GLU A 229 -18.37 -6.86 18.48
C GLU A 229 -17.08 -7.53 18.03
N ASN A 230 -17.17 -8.35 16.97
CA ASN A 230 -16.05 -9.17 16.48
C ASN A 230 -16.27 -9.56 15.03
N TRP A 231 -15.37 -10.36 14.50
CA TRP A 231 -15.49 -10.98 13.21
C TRP A 231 -15.04 -12.43 13.25
N GLN A 232 -15.38 -13.19 12.21
CA GLN A 232 -15.00 -14.59 12.07
C GLN A 232 -14.46 -14.87 10.68
N TRP A 233 -13.61 -15.86 10.57
CA TRP A 233 -13.04 -16.34 9.34
C TRP A 233 -13.14 -17.87 9.29
N GLN A 234 -13.44 -18.43 8.12
CA GLN A 234 -13.53 -19.88 7.96
C GLN A 234 -13.13 -20.37 6.57
N ASN A 235 -12.65 -21.60 6.52
CA ASN A 235 -12.56 -22.42 5.33
C ASN A 235 -13.13 -23.83 5.63
N LYS A 236 -12.93 -24.80 4.73
CA LYS A 236 -13.42 -26.19 4.92
C LYS A 236 -12.80 -26.92 6.12
N LYS A 237 -11.65 -26.46 6.63
CA LYS A 237 -10.86 -27.16 7.66
C LYS A 237 -10.78 -26.39 8.97
N VAL A 238 -10.79 -25.08 8.92
CA VAL A 238 -10.54 -24.20 10.05
C VAL A 238 -11.64 -23.17 10.17
N ARG A 239 -12.11 -22.92 11.39
CA ARG A 239 -13.03 -21.84 11.74
C ARG A 239 -12.45 -21.05 12.89
N LEU A 240 -12.23 -19.77 12.67
CA LEU A 240 -11.72 -18.82 13.65
C LEU A 240 -12.86 -17.89 14.05
N GLU A 241 -13.39 -18.08 15.24
CA GLU A 241 -14.53 -17.31 15.76
C GLU A 241 -14.06 -16.20 16.71
N ASN A 242 -14.88 -15.15 16.87
CA ASN A 242 -14.61 -14.06 17.81
C ASN A 242 -13.21 -13.44 17.64
N LEU A 243 -12.79 -13.23 16.38
CA LEU A 243 -11.52 -12.58 16.10
C LEU A 243 -11.57 -11.11 16.56
N PRO A 244 -10.48 -10.59 17.12
CA PRO A 244 -10.39 -9.18 17.51
C PRO A 244 -10.45 -8.28 16.29
N PHE A 245 -11.00 -7.09 16.44
CA PHE A 245 -10.91 -6.06 15.41
C PHE A 245 -9.45 -5.68 15.15
N CYS A 246 -9.15 -5.37 13.90
CA CYS A 246 -7.83 -4.91 13.46
C CYS A 246 -7.95 -3.55 12.78
N GLN A 247 -6.84 -2.83 12.70
CA GLN A 247 -6.80 -1.48 12.11
C GLN A 247 -6.76 -1.48 10.58
N ILE A 248 -6.56 -2.65 9.95
CA ILE A 248 -6.56 -2.81 8.50
C ILE A 248 -7.94 -3.28 7.99
N PRO A 249 -8.25 -3.11 6.69
CA PRO A 249 -9.50 -3.62 6.12
C PRO A 249 -9.67 -5.12 6.33
N PHE A 250 -10.86 -5.55 6.81
CA PHE A 250 -11.13 -6.97 7.09
C PHE A 250 -10.95 -7.87 5.87
N ALA A 251 -11.28 -7.40 4.66
CA ALA A 251 -11.03 -8.16 3.43
C ALA A 251 -9.54 -8.48 3.24
N ASN A 252 -8.65 -7.54 3.58
CA ASN A 252 -7.21 -7.74 3.49
C ASN A 252 -6.70 -8.64 4.63
N ALA A 253 -7.24 -8.46 5.84
CA ALA A 253 -6.93 -9.35 6.97
C ALA A 253 -7.39 -10.79 6.68
N ALA A 254 -8.59 -10.97 6.16
CA ALA A 254 -9.12 -12.29 5.80
C ALA A 254 -8.31 -12.95 4.66
N THR A 255 -7.84 -12.16 3.69
CA THR A 255 -6.95 -12.65 2.62
C THR A 255 -5.60 -13.09 3.20
N ALA A 256 -5.03 -12.36 4.15
CA ALA A 256 -3.80 -12.76 4.83
C ALA A 256 -4.00 -14.05 5.66
N LEU A 257 -5.13 -14.20 6.36
CA LEU A 257 -5.46 -15.45 7.07
C LEU A 257 -5.59 -16.64 6.11
N ALA A 258 -6.19 -16.43 4.93
CA ALA A 258 -6.25 -17.46 3.88
C ALA A 258 -4.85 -17.83 3.38
N ALA A 259 -3.97 -16.84 3.20
CA ALA A 259 -2.58 -17.06 2.80
C ALA A 259 -1.81 -17.87 3.86
N VAL A 260 -2.01 -17.58 5.13
CA VAL A 260 -1.40 -18.32 6.25
C VAL A 260 -1.76 -19.81 6.20
N GLN A 261 -2.98 -20.16 5.81
CA GLN A 261 -3.38 -21.57 5.69
C GLN A 261 -2.65 -22.33 4.58
N CYS A 262 -1.99 -21.62 3.67
CA CYS A 262 -1.20 -22.20 2.56
C CYS A 262 0.30 -22.28 2.89
N LEU A 263 0.74 -21.75 4.04
CA LEU A 263 2.15 -21.76 4.44
C LEU A 263 2.56 -23.13 5.01
N PRO A 264 3.85 -23.50 4.90
CA PRO A 264 4.38 -24.72 5.48
C PRO A 264 4.68 -24.60 6.98
N PHE A 265 4.13 -23.60 7.66
CA PHE A 265 4.38 -23.30 9.07
C PHE A 265 3.12 -23.55 9.89
N ASP A 266 3.26 -24.20 11.04
CA ASP A 266 2.16 -24.43 11.97
C ASP A 266 1.95 -23.20 12.89
N ILE A 267 1.20 -22.22 12.37
CA ILE A 267 0.95 -20.96 13.05
C ILE A 267 -0.28 -21.09 13.95
N SER A 268 -0.07 -20.90 15.26
CA SER A 268 -1.13 -21.06 16.26
C SER A 268 -2.21 -19.96 16.16
N GLU A 269 -3.45 -20.30 16.54
CA GLU A 269 -4.54 -19.32 16.62
C GLU A 269 -4.20 -18.16 17.57
N HIS A 270 -3.47 -18.41 18.63
CA HIS A 270 -3.00 -17.35 19.55
C HIS A 270 -2.13 -16.33 18.80
N THR A 271 -1.19 -16.80 17.96
CA THR A 271 -0.34 -15.94 17.13
C THR A 271 -1.18 -15.11 16.16
N LEU A 272 -2.19 -15.69 15.55
CA LEU A 272 -3.09 -14.96 14.63
C LEU A 272 -3.85 -13.85 15.36
N ARG A 273 -4.44 -14.14 16.51
CA ARG A 273 -5.19 -13.17 17.32
C ARG A 273 -4.30 -12.02 17.79
N LYS A 274 -3.13 -12.35 18.32
CA LYS A 274 -2.13 -11.35 18.72
C LYS A 274 -1.76 -10.43 17.54
N SER A 275 -1.47 -11.01 16.39
CA SER A 275 -1.07 -10.26 15.20
C SER A 275 -2.17 -9.34 14.66
N LEU A 276 -3.43 -9.76 14.70
CA LEU A 276 -4.58 -8.92 14.35
C LEU A 276 -4.72 -7.69 15.26
N GLN A 277 -4.38 -7.81 16.54
CA GLN A 277 -4.40 -6.69 17.50
C GLN A 277 -3.22 -5.73 17.30
N GLU A 278 -2.08 -6.24 16.86
CA GLU A 278 -0.83 -5.48 16.76
C GLU A 278 -0.61 -4.85 15.37
N VAL A 279 -1.30 -5.33 14.34
CA VAL A 279 -1.07 -4.85 12.98
C VAL A 279 -1.47 -3.38 12.82
N GLU A 280 -0.52 -2.57 12.39
CA GLU A 280 -0.72 -1.16 12.07
C GLU A 280 0.00 -0.84 10.75
N LEU A 281 -0.59 0.03 9.94
CA LEU A 281 0.05 0.58 8.74
C LEU A 281 -0.25 2.07 8.63
N VAL A 282 0.80 2.86 8.51
CA VAL A 282 0.71 4.32 8.42
C VAL A 282 -0.07 4.72 7.15
N GLY A 283 -0.93 5.74 7.29
CA GLY A 283 -1.70 6.28 6.16
C GLY A 283 -2.84 5.39 5.65
N ARG A 284 -3.40 4.49 6.49
CA ARG A 284 -4.56 3.66 6.15
C ARG A 284 -5.67 3.83 7.17
N PHE A 285 -6.61 4.74 6.91
CA PHE A 285 -7.67 5.17 7.83
C PHE A 285 -7.15 5.36 9.26
N GLN A 286 -6.00 6.03 9.35
CA GLN A 286 -5.26 6.15 10.57
C GLN A 286 -5.66 7.40 11.35
N ALA A 287 -6.20 7.23 12.55
CA ALA A 287 -6.41 8.32 13.49
C ALA A 287 -5.07 8.77 14.09
N ILE A 288 -4.85 10.07 14.16
CA ILE A 288 -3.64 10.67 14.74
C ILE A 288 -3.67 10.50 16.25
N LYS A 289 -2.63 9.85 16.81
CA LYS A 289 -2.47 9.56 18.25
C LYS A 289 -2.04 10.80 19.04
N ALA A 290 -2.15 10.72 20.37
CA ALA A 290 -1.96 11.85 21.30
C ALA A 290 -0.62 12.57 21.15
N ASP A 291 0.48 11.85 21.05
CA ASP A 291 1.84 12.38 20.89
C ASP A 291 2.01 13.29 19.67
N ARG A 292 1.38 12.91 18.57
CA ARG A 292 1.40 13.68 17.31
C ARG A 292 0.37 14.80 17.29
N ARG A 293 -0.73 14.65 18.02
CA ARG A 293 -1.71 15.74 18.21
C ARG A 293 -1.10 16.94 18.92
N GLU A 294 -0.19 16.71 19.88
CA GLU A 294 0.56 17.78 20.55
C GLU A 294 1.42 18.56 19.55
N LYS A 295 2.17 17.87 18.66
CA LYS A 295 2.96 18.55 17.61
C LYS A 295 2.09 19.38 16.65
N ILE A 296 0.91 18.86 16.26
CA ILE A 296 -0.05 19.60 15.42
C ILE A 296 -0.56 20.85 16.17
N ALA A 297 -0.90 20.72 17.43
CA ALA A 297 -1.38 21.82 18.26
C ALA A 297 -0.31 22.93 18.37
N ASP A 298 0.94 22.55 18.61
CA ASP A 298 2.09 23.46 18.64
C ASP A 298 2.31 24.16 17.29
N TYR A 299 2.26 23.41 16.20
CA TYR A 299 2.39 23.96 14.84
C TYR A 299 1.31 24.99 14.51
N LEU A 300 0.07 24.75 14.98
CA LEU A 300 -1.07 25.66 14.75
C LEU A 300 -1.16 26.79 15.77
N GLY A 301 -0.49 26.67 16.91
CA GLY A 301 -0.59 27.59 18.04
C GLY A 301 -1.96 27.52 18.74
N VAL A 302 -2.54 26.32 18.88
CA VAL A 302 -3.85 26.08 19.52
C VAL A 302 -3.74 25.05 20.64
N PRO A 303 -4.63 25.04 21.63
CA PRO A 303 -4.66 23.99 22.65
C PRO A 303 -5.00 22.62 22.04
N VAL A 304 -4.30 21.55 22.43
CA VAL A 304 -4.47 20.20 21.88
C VAL A 304 -5.88 19.64 22.05
N GLU A 305 -6.55 20.01 23.14
CA GLU A 305 -7.92 19.63 23.46
C GLU A 305 -8.99 20.23 22.54
N THR A 306 -8.65 21.28 21.79
CA THR A 306 -9.54 21.92 20.81
C THR A 306 -9.49 21.24 19.43
N LEU A 307 -8.46 20.42 19.15
CA LEU A 307 -8.31 19.77 17.87
C LEU A 307 -9.44 18.77 17.60
N PRO A 308 -9.93 18.71 16.34
CA PRO A 308 -10.87 17.68 15.90
C PRO A 308 -10.23 16.29 15.89
N ILE A 309 -11.00 15.26 15.56
CA ILE A 309 -10.44 13.96 15.19
C ILE A 309 -9.75 14.13 13.82
N ILE A 310 -8.49 13.76 13.73
CA ILE A 310 -7.72 13.84 12.48
C ILE A 310 -7.47 12.42 11.98
N ILE A 311 -7.86 12.14 10.74
CA ILE A 311 -7.68 10.85 10.08
C ILE A 311 -6.87 11.06 8.80
N VAL A 312 -5.93 10.17 8.52
CA VAL A 312 -5.15 10.18 7.28
C VAL A 312 -5.35 8.90 6.49
N ASP A 313 -5.46 9.02 5.15
CA ASP A 313 -5.57 7.88 4.25
C ASP A 313 -4.99 8.18 2.86
N VAL A 314 -4.20 7.26 2.31
CA VAL A 314 -3.61 7.41 0.98
C VAL A 314 -4.52 6.98 -0.17
N GLY A 315 -5.77 6.63 0.09
CA GLY A 315 -6.75 6.20 -0.91
C GLY A 315 -6.96 7.26 -2.00
N HIS A 316 -6.90 6.84 -3.25
CA HIS A 316 -6.86 7.74 -4.41
C HIS A 316 -7.61 7.18 -5.64
N ASN A 317 -8.42 6.17 -5.45
CA ASN A 317 -9.26 5.60 -6.51
C ASN A 317 -10.68 5.28 -6.00
N PRO A 318 -11.67 5.05 -6.87
CA PRO A 318 -13.06 4.81 -6.45
C PRO A 318 -13.24 3.64 -5.50
N HIS A 319 -12.48 2.56 -5.67
CA HIS A 319 -12.54 1.39 -4.78
C HIS A 319 -12.10 1.74 -3.35
N ALA A 320 -10.99 2.47 -3.19
CA ALA A 320 -10.54 2.95 -1.89
C ALA A 320 -11.53 3.96 -1.28
N ALA A 321 -12.09 4.85 -2.11
CA ALA A 321 -13.09 5.83 -1.67
C ALA A 321 -14.38 5.18 -1.17
N LYS A 322 -14.81 4.08 -1.77
CA LYS A 322 -15.94 3.28 -1.29
C LYS A 322 -15.69 2.77 0.12
N TYR A 323 -14.53 2.16 0.36
CA TYR A 323 -14.14 1.71 1.70
C TYR A 323 -14.09 2.87 2.72
N LEU A 324 -13.48 4.00 2.34
CA LEU A 324 -13.46 5.20 3.17
C LEU A 324 -14.86 5.69 3.50
N SER A 325 -15.77 5.70 2.52
CA SER A 325 -17.17 6.13 2.72
C SER A 325 -17.89 5.26 3.75
N GLU A 326 -17.68 3.95 3.73
CA GLU A 326 -18.26 3.01 4.70
C GLU A 326 -17.74 3.30 6.12
N LYS A 327 -16.42 3.50 6.27
CA LYS A 327 -15.80 3.83 7.56
C LYS A 327 -16.21 5.19 8.10
N LEU A 328 -16.24 6.21 7.25
CA LEU A 328 -16.68 7.56 7.63
C LEU A 328 -18.16 7.60 7.99
N THR A 329 -19.01 6.86 7.27
CA THR A 329 -20.42 6.73 7.60
C THR A 329 -20.62 6.12 8.99
N ALA A 330 -19.91 5.04 9.29
CA ALA A 330 -19.95 4.43 10.62
C ALA A 330 -19.48 5.41 11.71
N LEU A 331 -18.42 6.17 11.44
CA LEU A 331 -17.92 7.19 12.38
C LEU A 331 -18.91 8.33 12.54
N LYS A 332 -19.56 8.79 11.47
CA LYS A 332 -20.54 9.89 11.50
C LYS A 332 -21.74 9.61 12.42
N TYR A 333 -22.15 8.35 12.54
CA TYR A 333 -23.19 7.95 13.51
C TYR A 333 -22.76 8.07 14.97
N SER A 334 -21.47 8.11 15.25
CA SER A 334 -20.93 8.21 16.61
C SER A 334 -20.51 9.63 17.02
N ILE A 335 -20.60 10.61 16.10
CA ILE A 335 -20.20 12.00 16.33
C ILE A 335 -21.34 12.94 15.95
N GLU A 336 -21.40 14.11 16.61
CA GLU A 336 -22.35 15.20 16.29
C GLU A 336 -21.72 16.28 15.39
N GLY A 337 -20.42 16.14 15.06
CA GLY A 337 -19.64 17.13 14.32
C GLY A 337 -19.71 16.99 12.80
N LYS A 338 -19.04 17.91 12.12
CA LYS A 338 -18.88 17.92 10.65
C LYS A 338 -17.74 17.00 10.23
N MET A 339 -17.85 16.53 8.98
CA MET A 339 -16.76 15.86 8.28
C MET A 339 -16.12 16.80 7.26
N ILE A 340 -14.86 17.12 7.41
CA ILE A 340 -14.11 18.05 6.56
C ILE A 340 -13.00 17.27 5.87
N ALA A 341 -12.87 17.41 4.56
CA ALA A 341 -11.81 16.76 3.79
C ALA A 341 -10.73 17.75 3.35
N VAL A 342 -9.46 17.38 3.54
CA VAL A 342 -8.31 17.97 2.87
C VAL A 342 -7.84 16.97 1.83
N CYS A 343 -8.07 17.28 0.54
CA CYS A 343 -7.92 16.34 -0.55
C CYS A 343 -6.89 16.81 -1.57
N GLY A 344 -5.84 16.03 -1.77
CA GLY A 344 -4.86 16.22 -2.84
C GLY A 344 -4.74 14.97 -3.70
N MET A 345 -5.04 15.05 -5.00
CA MET A 345 -5.01 13.94 -5.93
C MET A 345 -4.12 14.23 -7.14
N LEU A 346 -3.46 13.20 -7.66
CA LEU A 346 -2.71 13.30 -8.91
C LEU A 346 -3.67 13.36 -10.10
N LYS A 347 -3.27 14.07 -11.18
CA LYS A 347 -4.12 14.35 -12.36
C LYS A 347 -4.54 13.11 -13.16
N ASP A 348 -3.78 12.01 -13.04
CA ASP A 348 -4.03 10.73 -13.71
C ASP A 348 -5.01 9.83 -12.95
N LYS A 349 -5.54 10.28 -11.81
CA LYS A 349 -6.49 9.51 -10.99
C LYS A 349 -7.94 9.91 -11.28
N ASP A 350 -8.85 8.96 -11.11
CA ASP A 350 -10.30 9.17 -11.25
C ASP A 350 -10.86 9.94 -10.05
N ALA A 351 -10.67 11.26 -10.05
CA ALA A 351 -11.16 12.11 -8.99
C ALA A 351 -12.70 12.09 -8.89
N ASN A 352 -13.41 12.03 -10.02
CA ASN A 352 -14.87 12.04 -10.06
C ASN A 352 -15.46 10.79 -9.40
N GLY A 353 -14.89 9.62 -9.68
CA GLY A 353 -15.30 8.38 -9.03
C GLY A 353 -15.02 8.40 -7.52
N VAL A 354 -13.92 9.01 -7.07
CA VAL A 354 -13.63 9.22 -5.64
C VAL A 354 -14.67 10.16 -5.00
N PHE A 355 -14.94 11.29 -5.64
CA PHE A 355 -15.91 12.28 -5.14
C PHE A 355 -17.33 11.71 -5.04
N ALA A 356 -17.75 10.89 -6.01
CA ALA A 356 -19.08 10.27 -6.00
C ALA A 356 -19.35 9.45 -4.72
N HIS A 357 -18.32 8.80 -4.18
CA HIS A 357 -18.46 8.04 -2.93
C HIS A 357 -18.42 8.89 -1.68
N LEU A 358 -17.72 10.02 -1.68
CA LEU A 358 -17.41 10.79 -0.47
C LEU A 358 -18.28 12.05 -0.30
N THR A 359 -18.78 12.66 -1.38
CA THR A 359 -19.63 13.87 -1.30
C THR A 359 -20.91 13.71 -0.47
N PRO A 360 -21.54 12.51 -0.36
CA PRO A 360 -22.69 12.34 0.53
C PRO A 360 -22.37 12.45 2.03
N ILE A 361 -21.08 12.37 2.39
CA ILE A 361 -20.64 12.26 3.79
C ILE A 361 -19.85 13.48 4.23
N ILE A 362 -19.05 14.04 3.34
CA ILE A 362 -18.16 15.17 3.61
C ILE A 362 -18.94 16.49 3.52
N ASP A 363 -18.92 17.27 4.59
CA ASP A 363 -19.64 18.53 4.72
C ASP A 363 -18.85 19.73 4.13
N GLY A 364 -17.51 19.64 4.08
CA GLY A 364 -16.66 20.70 3.53
C GLY A 364 -15.37 20.15 2.93
N TRP A 365 -14.87 20.77 1.85
CA TRP A 365 -13.71 20.31 1.10
C TRP A 365 -12.64 21.40 0.97
N HIS A 366 -11.41 21.03 1.26
CA HIS A 366 -10.19 21.77 0.97
C HIS A 366 -9.40 21.01 -0.09
N CYS A 367 -9.50 21.45 -1.34
CA CYS A 367 -8.74 20.87 -2.45
C CYS A 367 -7.35 21.50 -2.47
N VAL A 368 -6.30 20.68 -2.40
CA VAL A 368 -4.93 21.16 -2.23
C VAL A 368 -4.07 20.92 -3.47
N THR A 369 -3.13 21.82 -3.72
CA THR A 369 -2.17 21.71 -4.82
C THR A 369 -1.11 20.67 -4.50
N LEU A 370 -0.85 19.77 -5.46
CA LEU A 370 0.28 18.84 -5.44
C LEU A 370 1.28 19.21 -6.52
N GLY A 371 2.56 19.21 -6.17
CA GLY A 371 3.66 19.48 -7.10
C GLY A 371 4.02 18.30 -8.00
N GLY A 372 5.03 18.54 -8.88
CA GLY A 372 5.56 17.55 -9.79
C GLY A 372 4.76 17.40 -11.10
N TYR A 373 5.29 16.61 -12.04
CA TYR A 373 4.71 16.48 -13.39
C TYR A 373 3.32 15.82 -13.41
N ARG A 374 3.00 15.00 -12.40
CA ARG A 374 1.68 14.37 -12.19
C ARG A 374 0.78 15.17 -11.26
N GLY A 375 1.29 16.24 -10.66
CA GLY A 375 0.51 17.11 -9.79
C GLY A 375 -0.57 17.89 -10.54
N GLN A 376 -1.56 18.37 -9.81
CA GLN A 376 -2.54 19.34 -10.25
C GLN A 376 -2.77 20.39 -9.16
N SER A 377 -3.26 21.56 -9.55
CA SER A 377 -3.58 22.61 -8.60
C SER A 377 -4.85 22.30 -7.80
N GLY A 378 -4.93 22.89 -6.58
CA GLY A 378 -6.15 22.82 -5.78
C GLY A 378 -7.35 23.42 -6.52
N ASP A 379 -7.16 24.47 -7.33
CA ASP A 379 -8.22 25.06 -8.14
C ASP A 379 -8.76 24.08 -9.19
N GLU A 380 -7.89 23.40 -9.97
CA GLU A 380 -8.31 22.38 -10.93
C GLU A 380 -9.09 21.25 -10.26
N LEU A 381 -8.67 20.81 -9.08
CA LEU A 381 -9.35 19.75 -8.34
C LEU A 381 -10.69 20.22 -7.78
N ALA A 382 -10.77 21.44 -7.25
CA ALA A 382 -12.00 22.06 -6.74
C ALA A 382 -13.02 22.32 -7.88
N ASP A 383 -12.55 22.74 -9.06
CA ASP A 383 -13.41 22.94 -10.23
C ASP A 383 -14.00 21.62 -10.74
N LYS A 384 -13.21 20.53 -10.76
CA LYS A 384 -13.71 19.18 -11.07
C LYS A 384 -14.80 18.77 -10.09
N LEU A 385 -14.59 18.98 -8.79
CA LEU A 385 -15.55 18.65 -7.74
C LEU A 385 -16.84 19.43 -7.92
N LYS A 386 -16.79 20.76 -8.05
CA LYS A 386 -17.95 21.64 -8.21
C LYS A 386 -18.73 21.40 -9.50
N SER A 387 -18.04 21.08 -10.60
CA SER A 387 -18.69 20.82 -11.87
C SER A 387 -19.57 19.58 -11.88
N HIS A 388 -19.17 18.54 -11.12
CA HIS A 388 -19.94 17.29 -11.01
C HIS A 388 -20.90 17.27 -9.80
N PHE A 389 -20.58 18.04 -8.75
CA PHE A 389 -21.34 18.11 -7.50
C PHE A 389 -21.57 19.58 -7.09
N PRO A 390 -22.50 20.32 -7.76
CA PRO A 390 -22.66 21.76 -7.58
C PRO A 390 -23.08 22.22 -6.18
N HIS A 391 -23.58 21.31 -5.36
CA HIS A 391 -24.03 21.63 -4.00
C HIS A 391 -22.92 21.54 -2.96
N VAL A 392 -21.74 21.04 -3.34
CA VAL A 392 -20.62 20.83 -2.43
C VAL A 392 -19.89 22.14 -2.17
N GLN A 393 -19.60 22.40 -0.90
CA GLN A 393 -18.74 23.51 -0.49
C GLN A 393 -17.28 23.09 -0.61
N ALA A 394 -16.57 23.69 -1.55
CA ALA A 394 -15.16 23.41 -1.76
C ALA A 394 -14.36 24.70 -1.92
N THR A 395 -13.22 24.74 -1.24
CA THR A 395 -12.17 25.75 -1.39
C THR A 395 -10.94 25.14 -2.03
N SER A 396 -10.01 25.97 -2.48
CA SER A 396 -8.70 25.55 -2.94
C SER A 396 -7.59 26.17 -2.09
N ASP A 397 -6.52 25.41 -1.88
CA ASP A 397 -5.35 25.82 -1.10
C ASP A 397 -4.06 25.53 -1.90
N ASN A 398 -3.02 26.36 -1.68
CA ASN A 398 -1.79 26.29 -2.45
C ASN A 398 -0.89 25.10 -2.10
N SER A 399 -1.08 24.53 -0.93
CA SER A 399 -0.34 23.36 -0.44
C SER A 399 -1.21 22.50 0.47
N VAL A 400 -0.76 21.28 0.74
CA VAL A 400 -1.42 20.39 1.71
C VAL A 400 -1.47 21.05 3.09
N MET A 401 -0.38 21.67 3.51
CA MET A 401 -0.32 22.29 4.83
C MET A 401 -1.16 23.56 4.98
N ASP A 402 -1.37 24.31 3.90
CA ASP A 402 -2.32 25.43 3.92
C ASP A 402 -3.75 24.92 4.08
N GLY A 403 -4.13 23.88 3.32
CA GLY A 403 -5.44 23.24 3.45
C GLY A 403 -5.68 22.63 4.83
N VAL A 404 -4.67 21.93 5.39
CA VAL A 404 -4.72 21.39 6.75
C VAL A 404 -4.90 22.50 7.78
N ARG A 405 -4.11 23.58 7.67
CA ARG A 405 -4.21 24.73 8.58
C ARG A 405 -5.59 25.37 8.52
N THR A 406 -6.13 25.57 7.32
CA THR A 406 -7.45 26.17 7.11
C THR A 406 -8.55 25.28 7.67
N ALA A 407 -8.51 23.99 7.36
CA ALA A 407 -9.45 22.99 7.86
C ALA A 407 -9.45 22.92 9.40
N LEU A 408 -8.28 22.77 10.01
CA LEU A 408 -8.13 22.60 11.46
C LEU A 408 -8.49 23.87 12.25
N LYS A 409 -8.27 25.07 11.68
CA LYS A 409 -8.68 26.33 12.30
C LYS A 409 -10.21 26.56 12.27
N SER A 410 -10.89 26.00 11.28
CA SER A 410 -12.35 26.11 11.14
C SER A 410 -13.10 24.99 11.88
N ALA A 411 -12.46 23.86 12.13
CA ALA A 411 -13.03 22.72 12.79
C ALA A 411 -13.07 22.88 14.32
N VAL A 412 -14.05 22.23 14.94
CA VAL A 412 -14.20 22.15 16.39
C VAL A 412 -13.94 20.72 16.89
N LYS A 413 -13.77 20.56 18.20
CA LYS A 413 -13.37 19.30 18.85
C LYS A 413 -14.14 18.05 18.39
N ASN A 414 -15.44 18.20 18.10
CA ASN A 414 -16.30 17.08 17.71
C ASN A 414 -16.33 16.81 16.19
N ASP A 415 -15.61 17.63 15.42
CA ASP A 415 -15.48 17.43 13.97
C ASP A 415 -14.44 16.37 13.64
N VAL A 416 -14.48 15.89 12.40
CA VAL A 416 -13.47 15.00 11.81
C VAL A 416 -12.83 15.71 10.63
N VAL A 417 -11.50 15.75 10.59
CA VAL A 417 -10.72 16.21 9.44
C VAL A 417 -10.03 14.99 8.82
N LEU A 418 -10.40 14.70 7.58
CA LEU A 418 -9.79 13.63 6.76
C LEU A 418 -8.76 14.25 5.82
N VAL A 419 -7.48 13.88 5.95
CA VAL A 419 -6.40 14.24 5.01
C VAL A 419 -6.13 13.06 4.10
N PHE A 420 -6.42 13.19 2.79
CA PHE A 420 -6.38 12.03 1.90
C PHE A 420 -6.19 12.39 0.42
N GLY A 421 -6.13 11.34 -0.43
CA GLY A 421 -6.20 11.44 -1.88
C GLY A 421 -4.91 11.07 -2.61
N SER A 422 -3.79 10.96 -1.93
CA SER A 422 -2.53 10.43 -2.47
C SER A 422 -1.51 10.15 -1.36
N PHE A 423 -0.48 9.37 -1.69
CA PHE A 423 0.70 9.24 -0.84
C PHE A 423 1.38 10.60 -0.60
N HIS A 424 1.46 11.45 -1.64
CA HIS A 424 2.06 12.79 -1.52
C HIS A 424 1.31 13.67 -0.51
N THR A 425 -0.02 13.65 -0.52
CA THR A 425 -0.85 14.42 0.42
C THR A 425 -0.58 13.98 1.87
N VAL A 426 -0.56 12.68 2.11
CA VAL A 426 -0.33 12.14 3.44
C VAL A 426 1.13 12.35 3.86
N ALA A 427 2.09 12.19 2.96
CA ALA A 427 3.51 12.44 3.24
C ALA A 427 3.78 13.90 3.66
N GLU A 428 3.23 14.88 2.92
CA GLU A 428 3.40 16.30 3.25
C GLU A 428 2.77 16.64 4.60
N PHE A 429 1.62 16.06 4.92
CA PHE A 429 1.05 16.18 6.27
C PHE A 429 1.96 15.58 7.35
N TRP A 430 2.49 14.36 7.11
CA TRP A 430 3.34 13.68 8.07
C TRP A 430 4.67 14.40 8.33
N SER A 431 5.27 15.04 7.31
CA SER A 431 6.55 15.75 7.46
C SER A 431 6.53 16.86 8.51
N VAL A 432 5.35 17.33 8.91
CA VAL A 432 5.18 18.38 9.94
C VAL A 432 4.90 17.79 11.32
N VAL A 433 4.49 16.53 11.39
CA VAL A 433 4.09 15.88 12.66
C VAL A 433 5.07 14.78 13.11
N GLU A 434 6.14 14.56 12.35
CA GLU A 434 7.30 13.79 12.78
C GLU A 434 8.23 14.59 13.66
#